data_eda127d66a76144c4f682f3c2d6447dd
#
_entry.id   eda127d66a76144c4f682f3c2d6447dd
#
_cell.length_a   1.000
_cell.length_b   1.000
_cell.length_c   1.000
_cell.angle_alpha   90.00
_cell.angle_beta   90.00
_cell.angle_gamma   90.00
#
_symmetry.space_group_name_H-M   'P 1'
#
loop_
_entity.id
_entity.type
_entity.pdbx_description
1 polymer ?
#
loop_
_entity_poly.entity_id
_entity_poly.type
_entity_poly.pdbx_seq_one_letter_code
_entity_poly.pdbx_strand_id
1 'polypeptide(L)'
;AALLDSDSAGDQAAQQENLIHTLGNKNIFRTKDYCKNVSTPEIEDLLRKTLIDIVQLEYSINCQDIADSQPNRSIVSIFNKEVPNFSKYNLAKAFIKWCKDHDSSHLAADEVDEWKKLIESINKALK
;
A
#
# COMPACT_ATOMS: atom_id res chain seq x y z
N ALA A 1 13.30 11.77 4.72
CA ALA A 1 11.95 11.31 5.05
C ALA A 1 11.89 9.78 5.08
N ALA A 2 11.04 9.22 5.90
CA ALA A 2 10.79 7.79 5.96
C ALA A 2 9.29 7.53 5.80
N LEU A 3 8.95 6.53 4.99
CA LEU A 3 7.58 6.01 4.85
C LEU A 3 7.55 4.60 5.45
N LEU A 4 6.66 4.38 6.40
CA LEU A 4 6.57 3.13 7.14
C LEU A 4 5.16 2.56 7.07
N ASP A 5 5.06 1.26 6.90
CA ASP A 5 3.80 0.54 7.04
C ASP A 5 3.23 0.69 8.45
N SER A 6 1.92 0.55 8.58
CA SER A 6 1.24 0.69 9.86
C SER A 6 0.94 -0.67 10.50
N ASP A 7 1.87 -1.62 10.33
CA ASP A 7 1.92 -2.88 11.02
C ASP A 7 2.78 -2.79 12.30
N SER A 8 2.93 -3.89 13.03
CA SER A 8 3.72 -3.89 14.27
C SER A 8 5.20 -3.57 14.03
N ALA A 9 5.78 -4.03 12.92
CA ALA A 9 7.16 -3.73 12.57
C ALA A 9 7.34 -2.25 12.22
N GLY A 10 6.41 -1.68 11.45
CA GLY A 10 6.40 -0.25 11.14
C GLY A 10 6.17 0.60 12.39
N ASP A 11 5.32 0.16 13.32
CA ASP A 11 5.09 0.85 14.59
C ASP A 11 6.36 0.88 15.43
N GLN A 12 7.07 -0.24 15.53
CA GLN A 12 8.36 -0.30 16.24
C GLN A 12 9.40 0.59 15.58
N ALA A 13 9.50 0.55 14.25
CA ALA A 13 10.44 1.39 13.51
C ALA A 13 10.15 2.88 13.71
N ALA A 14 8.88 3.28 13.71
CA ALA A 14 8.47 4.68 13.91
C ALA A 14 8.80 5.20 15.32
N GLN A 15 8.92 4.31 16.30
CA GLN A 15 9.25 4.65 17.68
C GLN A 15 10.75 4.56 17.99
N GLN A 16 11.57 4.12 17.03
CA GLN A 16 13.02 4.04 17.27
C GLN A 16 13.62 5.43 17.48
N GLU A 17 14.30 5.59 18.60
CA GLU A 17 14.89 6.85 19.01
C GLU A 17 15.86 7.40 17.97
N ASN A 18 16.70 6.55 17.37
CA ASN A 18 17.65 6.97 16.33
C ASN A 18 16.95 7.52 15.09
N LEU A 19 15.85 6.92 14.66
CA LEU A 19 15.10 7.37 13.51
C LEU A 19 14.46 8.74 13.79
N ILE A 20 13.82 8.89 14.96
CA ILE A 20 13.18 10.13 15.38
C ILE A 20 14.23 11.24 15.53
N HIS A 21 15.37 10.93 16.13
CA HIS A 21 16.46 11.89 16.33
C HIS A 21 17.02 12.39 15.00
N THR A 22 17.21 11.47 14.03
CA THR A 22 17.80 11.80 12.73
C THR A 22 16.85 12.59 11.83
N LEU A 23 15.59 12.17 11.75
CA LEU A 23 14.62 12.71 10.79
C LEU A 23 13.65 13.73 11.40
N GLY A 24 13.34 13.60 12.70
CA GLY A 24 12.22 14.28 13.32
C GLY A 24 10.87 13.66 12.93
N ASN A 25 9.90 13.73 13.83
CA ASN A 25 8.58 13.08 13.63
C ASN A 25 7.84 13.59 12.38
N LYS A 26 8.03 14.84 12.02
CA LYS A 26 7.39 15.44 10.82
C LYS A 26 7.87 14.85 9.50
N ASN A 27 8.99 14.13 9.51
CA ASN A 27 9.57 13.50 8.33
C ASN A 27 9.37 11.97 8.31
N ILE A 28 8.57 11.46 9.23
CA ILE A 28 8.19 10.05 9.30
C ILE A 28 6.72 9.95 8.90
N PHE A 29 6.46 9.24 7.82
CA PHE A 29 5.12 9.07 7.24
C PHE A 29 4.61 7.66 7.49
N ARG A 30 3.34 7.53 7.80
CA ARG A 30 2.68 6.25 8.08
C ARG A 30 1.56 6.01 7.09
N THR A 31 1.45 4.78 6.60
CA THR A 31 0.41 4.41 5.64
C THR A 31 -1.01 4.64 6.15
N LYS A 32 -1.25 4.51 7.47
CA LYS A 32 -2.56 4.76 8.09
C LYS A 32 -3.08 6.19 7.91
N ASP A 33 -2.18 7.14 7.70
CA ASP A 33 -2.57 8.54 7.51
C ASP A 33 -3.13 8.79 6.10
N TYR A 34 -2.91 7.87 5.19
CA TYR A 34 -3.33 7.96 3.78
C TYR A 34 -4.31 6.85 3.37
N CYS A 35 -4.40 5.79 4.14
CA CYS A 35 -5.33 4.68 3.91
C CYS A 35 -6.15 4.44 5.19
N LYS A 36 -7.33 5.07 5.27
CA LYS A 36 -8.10 5.13 6.52
C LYS A 36 -9.05 3.94 6.73
N ASN A 37 -9.37 3.18 5.67
CA ASN A 37 -10.34 2.11 5.74
C ASN A 37 -9.77 0.81 6.30
N VAL A 38 -8.46 0.61 6.19
CA VAL A 38 -7.77 -0.59 6.66
C VAL A 38 -7.21 -0.36 8.06
N SER A 39 -7.36 -1.36 8.95
CA SER A 39 -6.96 -1.23 10.35
C SER A 39 -5.44 -1.12 10.54
N THR A 40 -4.68 -1.93 9.79
CA THR A 40 -3.21 -1.97 9.82
C THR A 40 -2.68 -1.92 8.39
N PRO A 41 -2.79 -0.76 7.71
CA PRO A 41 -2.47 -0.69 6.29
C PRO A 41 -0.98 -0.83 6.01
N GLU A 42 -0.69 -1.52 4.92
CA GLU A 42 0.61 -1.58 4.27
C GLU A 42 0.57 -0.70 3.02
N ILE A 43 1.71 -0.48 2.38
CA ILE A 43 1.77 0.38 1.18
C ILE A 43 0.86 -0.16 0.06
N GLU A 44 0.69 -1.46 -0.03
CA GLU A 44 -0.16 -2.11 -1.03
C GLU A 44 -1.63 -1.71 -0.89
N ASP A 45 -2.09 -1.36 0.31
CA ASP A 45 -3.47 -0.94 0.54
C ASP A 45 -3.82 0.38 -0.14
N LEU A 46 -2.83 1.19 -0.49
CA LEU A 46 -3.02 2.40 -1.31
C LEU A 46 -3.33 2.07 -2.78
N LEU A 47 -3.12 0.84 -3.20
CA LEU A 47 -3.41 0.35 -4.56
C LEU A 47 -4.38 -0.83 -4.55
N ARG A 48 -5.24 -0.91 -3.56
CA ARG A 48 -6.10 -2.06 -3.29
C ARG A 48 -6.88 -2.51 -4.53
N LYS A 49 -7.60 -1.61 -5.18
CA LYS A 49 -8.43 -1.93 -6.35
C LYS A 49 -7.58 -2.37 -7.54
N THR A 50 -6.51 -1.65 -7.81
CA THR A 50 -5.58 -1.97 -8.90
C THR A 50 -4.92 -3.33 -8.68
N LEU A 51 -4.50 -3.65 -7.46
CA LEU A 51 -3.87 -4.94 -7.15
C LEU A 51 -4.85 -6.10 -7.24
N ILE A 52 -6.12 -5.91 -6.92
CA ILE A 52 -7.16 -6.93 -7.13
C ILE A 52 -7.25 -7.29 -8.62
N ASP A 53 -7.25 -6.29 -9.50
CA ASP A 53 -7.28 -6.51 -10.95
C ASP A 53 -6.02 -7.21 -11.45
N ILE A 54 -4.85 -6.82 -10.95
CA ILE A 54 -3.56 -7.43 -11.30
C ILE A 54 -3.51 -8.89 -10.88
N VAL A 55 -3.97 -9.21 -9.66
CA VAL A 55 -4.03 -10.60 -9.18
C VAL A 55 -4.96 -11.44 -10.06
N GLN A 56 -6.08 -10.89 -10.48
CA GLN A 56 -6.98 -11.60 -11.40
C GLN A 56 -6.30 -11.89 -12.74
N LEU A 57 -5.55 -10.93 -13.29
CA LEU A 57 -4.83 -11.12 -14.55
C LEU A 57 -3.69 -12.14 -14.44
N GLU A 58 -2.90 -12.09 -13.36
CA GLU A 58 -1.72 -12.93 -13.21
C GLU A 58 -2.02 -14.34 -12.69
N TYR A 59 -2.98 -14.46 -11.77
CA TYR A 59 -3.25 -15.72 -11.06
C TYR A 59 -4.62 -16.31 -11.40
N SER A 60 -5.43 -15.61 -12.19
CA SER A 60 -6.82 -16.01 -12.53
C SER A 60 -7.71 -16.18 -11.30
N ILE A 61 -7.45 -15.42 -10.24
CA ILE A 61 -8.20 -15.42 -8.99
C ILE A 61 -8.80 -14.04 -8.78
N ASN A 62 -10.13 -13.99 -8.66
CA ASN A 62 -10.86 -12.75 -8.40
C ASN A 62 -11.11 -12.59 -6.91
N CYS A 63 -10.40 -11.65 -6.28
CA CYS A 63 -10.55 -11.34 -4.85
C CYS A 63 -11.51 -10.18 -4.57
N GLN A 64 -12.25 -9.69 -5.57
CA GLN A 64 -13.11 -8.51 -5.42
C GLN A 64 -14.18 -8.70 -4.34
N ASP A 65 -14.93 -9.80 -4.40
CA ASP A 65 -16.03 -10.04 -3.46
C ASP A 65 -15.56 -10.18 -2.02
N ILE A 66 -14.47 -10.91 -1.80
CA ILE A 66 -13.93 -11.05 -0.44
C ILE A 66 -13.33 -9.74 0.07
N ALA A 67 -12.68 -8.98 -0.79
CA ALA A 67 -12.16 -7.67 -0.44
C ALA A 67 -13.28 -6.69 -0.07
N ASP A 68 -14.38 -6.70 -0.80
CA ASP A 68 -15.55 -5.87 -0.52
C ASP A 68 -16.26 -6.26 0.78
N SER A 69 -16.27 -7.56 1.10
CA SER A 69 -16.85 -8.07 2.36
C SER A 69 -15.96 -7.80 3.58
N GLN A 70 -14.68 -7.54 3.37
CA GLN A 70 -13.68 -7.31 4.43
C GLN A 70 -12.89 -6.02 4.17
N PRO A 71 -13.56 -4.85 4.14
CA PRO A 71 -12.90 -3.58 3.76
C PRO A 71 -11.81 -3.13 4.72
N ASN A 72 -11.84 -3.60 5.97
CA ASN A 72 -10.85 -3.23 7.00
C ASN A 72 -9.61 -4.14 7.00
N ARG A 73 -9.65 -5.25 6.25
CA ARG A 73 -8.55 -6.20 6.19
C ARG A 73 -7.55 -5.78 5.11
N SER A 74 -6.24 -5.88 5.42
CA SER A 74 -5.20 -5.53 4.44
C SER A 74 -5.31 -6.43 3.21
N ILE A 75 -5.05 -5.85 2.03
CA ILE A 75 -5.19 -6.59 0.76
C ILE A 75 -4.16 -7.71 0.65
N VAL A 76 -2.96 -7.52 1.19
CA VAL A 76 -1.92 -8.57 1.21
C VAL A 76 -2.36 -9.75 2.06
N SER A 77 -3.03 -9.50 3.19
CA SER A 77 -3.60 -10.56 4.03
C SER A 77 -4.65 -11.40 3.27
N ILE A 78 -5.48 -10.74 2.48
CA ILE A 78 -6.47 -11.41 1.62
C ILE A 78 -5.75 -12.27 0.56
N PHE A 79 -4.78 -11.72 -0.13
CA PHE A 79 -4.01 -12.45 -1.16
C PHE A 79 -3.25 -13.64 -0.58
N ASN A 80 -2.67 -13.50 0.60
CA ASN A 80 -1.97 -14.61 1.27
C ASN A 80 -2.88 -15.81 1.51
N LYS A 81 -4.16 -15.56 1.79
CA LYS A 81 -5.15 -16.63 2.00
C LYS A 81 -5.69 -17.21 0.70
N GLU A 82 -6.01 -16.35 -0.26
CA GLU A 82 -6.77 -16.74 -1.46
C GLU A 82 -5.88 -17.19 -2.62
N VAL A 83 -4.63 -16.75 -2.68
CA VAL A 83 -3.70 -17.04 -3.78
C VAL A 83 -2.68 -18.09 -3.35
N PRO A 84 -2.67 -19.30 -3.95
CA PRO A 84 -1.66 -20.31 -3.64
C PRO A 84 -0.24 -19.80 -3.90
N ASN A 85 0.67 -20.02 -2.96
CA ASN A 85 2.08 -19.63 -3.06
C ASN A 85 2.29 -18.12 -3.29
N PHE A 86 1.38 -17.30 -2.76
CA PHE A 86 1.48 -15.84 -2.87
C PHE A 86 2.78 -15.32 -2.25
N SER A 87 3.42 -14.32 -2.92
CA SER A 87 4.51 -13.55 -2.34
C SER A 87 4.40 -12.08 -2.75
N LYS A 88 4.81 -11.19 -1.86
CA LYS A 88 4.89 -9.75 -2.17
C LYS A 88 5.86 -9.47 -3.32
N TYR A 89 6.94 -10.23 -3.39
CA TYR A 89 7.93 -10.10 -4.48
C TYR A 89 7.29 -10.37 -5.85
N ASN A 90 6.54 -11.45 -5.99
CA ASN A 90 5.85 -11.76 -7.24
C ASN A 90 4.75 -10.74 -7.56
N LEU A 91 4.06 -10.25 -6.55
CA LEU A 91 3.08 -9.16 -6.72
C LEU A 91 3.73 -7.89 -7.24
N ALA A 92 4.88 -7.50 -6.69
CA ALA A 92 5.64 -6.35 -7.16
C ALA A 92 6.09 -6.50 -8.62
N LYS A 93 6.54 -7.69 -9.01
CA LYS A 93 6.88 -7.99 -10.40
C LYS A 93 5.66 -7.87 -11.34
N ALA A 94 4.52 -8.38 -10.92
CA ALA A 94 3.27 -8.28 -11.67
C ALA A 94 2.84 -6.82 -11.83
N PHE A 95 2.98 -6.01 -10.79
CA PHE A 95 2.70 -4.57 -10.83
C PHE A 95 3.61 -3.85 -11.82
N ILE A 96 4.91 -4.13 -11.81
CA ILE A 96 5.86 -3.53 -12.77
C ILE A 96 5.49 -3.89 -14.21
N LYS A 97 5.11 -5.14 -14.45
CA LYS A 97 4.64 -5.60 -15.76
C LYS A 97 3.37 -4.85 -16.19
N TRP A 98 2.43 -4.68 -15.28
CA TRP A 98 1.20 -3.93 -15.52
C TRP A 98 1.50 -2.46 -15.89
N CYS A 99 2.47 -1.83 -15.23
CA CYS A 99 2.87 -0.45 -15.48
C CYS A 99 3.45 -0.21 -16.88
N LYS A 100 3.89 -1.25 -17.58
CA LYS A 100 4.38 -1.10 -18.97
C LYS A 100 3.28 -0.71 -19.95
N ASP A 101 2.05 -1.13 -19.69
CA ASP A 101 0.88 -0.90 -20.55
C ASP A 101 -0.15 0.04 -19.93
N HIS A 102 0.08 0.53 -18.71
CA HIS A 102 -0.85 1.35 -17.94
C HIS A 102 -0.13 2.53 -17.30
N ASP A 103 -0.86 3.61 -17.07
CA ASP A 103 -0.37 4.80 -16.38
C ASP A 103 -1.32 5.17 -15.22
N SER A 104 -1.09 6.32 -14.59
CA SER A 104 -1.90 6.77 -13.45
C SER A 104 -3.38 6.99 -13.79
N SER A 105 -3.73 7.16 -15.07
CA SER A 105 -5.14 7.30 -15.48
C SER A 105 -5.93 6.01 -15.32
N HIS A 106 -5.26 4.86 -15.21
CA HIS A 106 -5.89 3.56 -15.00
C HIS A 106 -6.13 3.22 -13.52
N LEU A 107 -5.60 4.04 -12.60
CA LEU A 107 -5.86 3.88 -11.18
C LEU A 107 -7.26 4.39 -10.82
N ALA A 108 -7.85 3.85 -9.75
CA ALA A 108 -9.12 4.36 -9.23
C ALA A 108 -8.93 5.79 -8.68
N ALA A 109 -9.99 6.60 -8.71
CA ALA A 109 -9.93 8.01 -8.29
C ALA A 109 -9.46 8.16 -6.83
N ASP A 110 -9.92 7.30 -5.93
CA ASP A 110 -9.51 7.33 -4.52
C ASP A 110 -8.04 6.91 -4.33
N GLU A 111 -7.54 5.98 -5.14
CA GLU A 111 -6.11 5.61 -5.16
C GLU A 111 -5.25 6.80 -5.58
N VAL A 112 -5.63 7.50 -6.64
CA VAL A 112 -4.93 8.69 -7.13
C VAL A 112 -4.89 9.76 -6.05
N ASP A 113 -6.03 10.03 -5.39
CA ASP A 113 -6.12 11.06 -4.36
C ASP A 113 -5.23 10.75 -3.15
N GLU A 114 -5.22 9.51 -2.68
CA GLU A 114 -4.40 9.09 -1.55
C GLU A 114 -2.90 9.18 -1.88
N TRP A 115 -2.49 8.71 -3.05
CA TRP A 115 -1.11 8.80 -3.51
C TRP A 115 -0.66 10.24 -3.69
N LYS A 116 -1.52 11.11 -4.24
CA LYS A 116 -1.24 12.53 -4.36
C LYS A 116 -0.95 13.17 -3.00
N LYS A 117 -1.80 12.92 -2.02
CA LYS A 117 -1.60 13.44 -0.65
C LYS A 117 -0.28 12.99 -0.06
N LEU A 118 0.05 11.71 -0.21
CA LEU A 118 1.32 11.16 0.28
C LEU A 118 2.51 11.84 -0.40
N ILE A 119 2.52 11.90 -1.73
CA ILE A 119 3.62 12.50 -2.51
C ILE A 119 3.76 13.98 -2.17
N GLU A 120 2.67 14.73 -2.07
CA GLU A 120 2.70 16.15 -1.69
C GLU A 120 3.26 16.35 -0.28
N SER A 121 2.89 15.49 0.66
CA SER A 121 3.41 15.53 2.03
C SER A 121 4.92 15.27 2.07
N ILE A 122 5.38 14.27 1.34
CA ILE A 122 6.82 13.95 1.24
C ILE A 122 7.58 15.12 0.60
N ASN A 123 7.09 15.64 -0.51
CA ASN A 123 7.71 16.76 -1.21
C ASN A 123 7.80 18.01 -0.32
N LYS A 124 6.75 18.29 0.44
CA LYS A 124 6.74 19.41 1.40
C LYS A 124 7.80 19.21 2.51
N ALA A 125 7.98 17.98 2.98
CA ALA A 125 8.96 17.67 4.02
C ALA A 125 10.40 17.76 3.52
N LEU A 126 10.62 17.54 2.22
CA LEU A 126 11.96 17.59 1.60
C LEU A 126 12.40 19.03 1.25
N LYS A 127 11.51 19.99 1.33
CA LYS A 127 11.83 21.41 1.15
C LYS A 127 12.29 21.99 2.49
#